data_f33fcdf6e28605774a2c7a9d29ef10c3
#
_entry.id   f33fcdf6e28605774a2c7a9d29ef10c3
#
_cell.length_a   1.000
_cell.length_b   1.000
_cell.length_c   1.000
_cell.angle_alpha   90.00
_cell.angle_beta   90.00
_cell.angle_gamma   90.00
#
_symmetry.space_group_name_H-M   'P 1'
#
loop_
_entity.id
_entity.type
_entity.pdbx_description
1 polymer ?
#
loop_
_entity_poly.entity_id
_entity_poly.type
_entity_poly.pdbx_seq_one_letter_code
_entity_poly.pdbx_strand_id
1 'polypeptide(L)'
;MLVSMAEILQRAKEGHYGVPALSAVDELSLRACVEAAEEMNAPLIMLCGWGHNKDMQYFGRMLHDFAIKASVPVAFILDHSATFEDAVKGIHAGFHTIMVDRSSLPYAENVAQVKELVKIAHAAGVGVEAELGHVGVGENYAVDGIAALTQI
;
A
#
# COMPACT_ATOMS: atom_id res chain seq x y z
N MET A 1 -10.98 13.34 2.43
CA MET A 1 -12.14 12.39 2.36
C MET A 1 -11.57 10.98 2.27
N LEU A 2 -11.63 10.23 3.36
CA LEU A 2 -11.16 8.83 3.39
C LEU A 2 -12.04 7.96 2.51
N VAL A 3 -11.42 7.20 1.60
CA VAL A 3 -12.07 6.22 0.71
C VAL A 3 -11.25 4.93 0.64
N SER A 4 -11.82 3.86 0.09
CA SER A 4 -11.04 2.65 -0.15
C SER A 4 -10.08 2.84 -1.33
N MET A 5 -8.92 2.18 -1.28
CA MET A 5 -7.96 2.18 -2.41
C MET A 5 -8.62 1.61 -3.69
N ALA A 6 -9.45 0.59 -3.54
CA ALA A 6 -10.20 0.00 -4.66
C ALA A 6 -11.10 1.02 -5.36
N GLU A 7 -11.77 1.93 -4.62
CA GLU A 7 -12.60 2.99 -5.22
C GLU A 7 -11.77 3.96 -6.05
N ILE A 8 -10.60 4.38 -5.54
CA ILE A 8 -9.68 5.27 -6.29
C ILE A 8 -9.19 4.56 -7.55
N LEU A 9 -8.73 3.32 -7.44
CA LEU A 9 -8.16 2.57 -8.55
C LEU A 9 -9.19 2.22 -9.62
N GLN A 10 -10.44 1.92 -9.24
CA GLN A 10 -11.49 1.67 -10.19
C GLN A 10 -11.79 2.92 -11.04
N ARG A 11 -11.92 4.08 -10.41
CA ARG A 11 -12.13 5.35 -11.12
C ARG A 11 -10.95 5.70 -12.03
N ALA A 12 -9.72 5.46 -11.56
CA ALA A 12 -8.52 5.68 -12.35
C ALA A 12 -8.47 4.78 -13.60
N LYS A 13 -8.83 3.50 -13.44
CA LYS A 13 -8.93 2.54 -14.53
C LYS A 13 -9.99 2.95 -15.57
N GLU A 14 -11.17 3.32 -15.12
CA GLU A 14 -12.26 3.77 -15.99
C GLU A 14 -11.93 5.07 -16.72
N GLY A 15 -11.26 6.00 -16.02
CA GLY A 15 -10.84 7.29 -16.55
C GLY A 15 -9.50 7.27 -17.30
N HIS A 16 -8.80 6.14 -17.34
CA HIS A 16 -7.47 5.98 -17.97
C HIS A 16 -6.43 6.98 -17.48
N TYR A 17 -6.35 7.21 -16.16
CA TYR A 17 -5.35 8.08 -15.54
C TYR A 17 -4.58 7.38 -14.42
N GLY A 18 -3.37 7.89 -14.10
CA GLY A 18 -2.57 7.43 -12.97
C GLY A 18 -2.95 8.15 -11.68
N VAL A 19 -2.81 7.46 -10.54
CA VAL A 19 -2.94 8.07 -9.22
C VAL A 19 -1.59 8.00 -8.52
N PRO A 20 -1.10 9.10 -7.90
CA PRO A 20 0.14 9.04 -7.16
C PRO A 20 -0.02 8.17 -5.91
N ALA A 21 0.94 7.28 -5.69
CA ALA A 21 1.08 6.49 -4.48
C ALA A 21 2.39 6.93 -3.80
N LEU A 22 2.28 7.75 -2.74
CA LEU A 22 3.40 8.46 -2.16
C LEU A 22 3.71 7.95 -0.76
N SER A 23 4.99 7.69 -0.47
CA SER A 23 5.43 7.28 0.86
C SER A 23 5.42 8.44 1.83
N ALA A 24 4.75 8.23 2.99
CA ALA A 24 4.86 9.11 4.13
C ALA A 24 5.69 8.43 5.23
N VAL A 25 6.66 9.15 5.77
CA VAL A 25 7.56 8.66 6.84
C VAL A 25 7.31 9.37 8.18
N ASP A 26 6.72 10.55 8.13
CA ASP A 26 6.40 11.40 9.27
C ASP A 26 5.21 12.32 8.98
N GLU A 27 4.82 13.15 9.96
CA GLU A 27 3.72 14.09 9.81
C GLU A 27 3.97 15.13 8.70
N LEU A 28 5.20 15.61 8.55
CA LEU A 28 5.52 16.65 7.58
C LEU A 28 5.37 16.14 6.15
N SER A 29 5.91 14.97 5.86
CA SER A 29 5.75 14.33 4.54
C SER A 29 4.29 13.99 4.24
N LEU A 30 3.55 13.49 5.24
CA LEU A 30 2.12 13.22 5.10
C LEU A 30 1.33 14.49 4.79
N ARG A 31 1.57 15.55 5.56
CA ARG A 31 0.93 16.87 5.37
C ARG A 31 1.20 17.43 3.98
N ALA A 32 2.46 17.44 3.57
CA ALA A 32 2.85 17.95 2.25
C ALA A 32 2.16 17.19 1.10
N CYS A 33 2.06 15.86 1.20
CA CYS A 33 1.37 15.06 0.20
C CYS A 33 -0.15 15.37 0.14
N VAL A 34 -0.80 15.50 1.29
CA VAL A 34 -2.24 15.80 1.34
C VAL A 34 -2.54 17.20 0.86
N GLU A 35 -1.77 18.20 1.30
CA GLU A 35 -1.92 19.60 0.85
C GLU A 35 -1.70 19.72 -0.66
N ALA A 36 -0.69 19.06 -1.22
CA ALA A 36 -0.47 19.05 -2.67
C ALA A 36 -1.63 18.37 -3.43
N ALA A 37 -2.18 17.27 -2.91
CA ALA A 37 -3.32 16.60 -3.51
C ALA A 37 -4.58 17.51 -3.49
N GLU A 38 -4.81 18.24 -2.40
CA GLU A 38 -5.89 19.19 -2.26
C GLU A 38 -5.73 20.37 -3.22
N GLU A 39 -4.53 20.95 -3.32
CA GLU A 39 -4.22 22.03 -4.25
C GLU A 39 -4.48 21.61 -5.71
N MET A 40 -4.09 20.38 -6.05
CA MET A 40 -4.29 19.82 -7.38
C MET A 40 -5.70 19.26 -7.63
N ASN A 41 -6.55 19.22 -6.59
CA ASN A 41 -7.86 18.56 -6.62
C ASN A 41 -7.79 17.13 -7.17
N ALA A 42 -6.78 16.36 -6.71
CA ALA A 42 -6.45 15.03 -7.20
C ALA A 42 -6.58 13.95 -6.11
N PRO A 43 -6.96 12.72 -6.47
CA PRO A 43 -6.95 11.62 -5.51
C PRO A 43 -5.51 11.24 -5.13
N LEU A 44 -5.34 10.70 -3.92
CA LEU A 44 -4.05 10.34 -3.36
C LEU A 44 -4.09 8.95 -2.70
N ILE A 45 -3.04 8.15 -2.91
CA ILE A 45 -2.76 6.96 -2.14
C ILE A 45 -1.50 7.22 -1.30
N MET A 46 -1.61 7.03 0.03
CA MET A 46 -0.48 7.16 0.94
C MET A 46 0.09 5.79 1.26
N LEU A 47 1.39 5.61 1.06
CA LEU A 47 2.11 4.40 1.41
C LEU A 47 2.82 4.58 2.76
N CYS A 48 2.81 3.57 3.59
CA CYS A 48 3.63 3.50 4.79
C CYS A 48 4.11 2.07 5.05
N GLY A 49 5.39 1.89 5.24
CA GLY A 49 6.00 0.59 5.53
C GLY A 49 6.67 0.55 6.89
N TRP A 50 6.89 -0.64 7.43
CA TRP A 50 7.56 -0.88 8.71
C TRP A 50 8.98 -0.31 8.78
N GLY A 51 9.63 -0.12 7.63
CA GLY A 51 10.94 0.54 7.55
C GLY A 51 10.88 2.05 7.80
N HIS A 52 9.72 2.67 7.60
CA HIS A 52 9.55 4.11 7.74
C HIS A 52 9.18 4.52 9.15
N ASN A 53 8.31 3.78 9.81
CA ASN A 53 7.87 4.05 11.17
C ASN A 53 7.67 2.74 11.94
N LYS A 54 8.17 2.68 13.18
CA LYS A 54 8.02 1.49 14.03
C LYS A 54 6.74 1.51 14.87
N ASP A 55 6.20 2.70 15.15
CA ASP A 55 4.92 2.85 15.85
C ASP A 55 3.78 2.96 14.83
N MET A 56 3.45 1.83 14.22
CA MET A 56 2.39 1.75 13.20
C MET A 56 1.01 2.10 13.76
N GLN A 57 0.75 1.87 15.04
CA GLN A 57 -0.53 2.25 15.62
C GLN A 57 -0.71 3.76 15.74
N TYR A 58 0.36 4.46 16.12
CA TYR A 58 0.35 5.92 16.13
C TYR A 58 0.24 6.47 14.70
N PHE A 59 1.06 5.94 13.80
CA PHE A 59 1.12 6.41 12.43
C PHE A 59 -0.18 6.11 11.65
N GLY A 60 -0.78 4.93 11.85
CA GLY A 60 -2.07 4.59 11.25
C GLY A 60 -3.20 5.53 11.69
N ARG A 61 -3.23 5.91 12.98
CA ARG A 61 -4.19 6.93 13.47
C ARG A 61 -3.96 8.29 12.82
N MET A 62 -2.71 8.69 12.65
CA MET A 62 -2.35 9.95 12.02
C MET A 62 -2.77 9.96 10.54
N LEU A 63 -2.47 8.91 9.79
CA LEU A 63 -2.92 8.73 8.40
C LEU A 63 -4.44 8.82 8.28
N HIS A 64 -5.15 8.13 9.16
CA HIS A 64 -6.61 8.16 9.21
C HIS A 64 -7.15 9.57 9.45
N ASP A 65 -6.58 10.30 10.39
CA ASP A 65 -6.97 11.68 10.72
C ASP A 65 -6.79 12.64 9.53
N PHE A 66 -5.67 12.54 8.83
CA PHE A 66 -5.42 13.33 7.63
C PHE A 66 -6.39 12.94 6.52
N ALA A 67 -6.57 11.65 6.26
CA ALA A 67 -7.45 11.17 5.20
C ALA A 67 -8.93 11.57 5.41
N ILE A 68 -9.44 11.51 6.64
CA ILE A 68 -10.81 11.96 6.94
C ILE A 68 -10.99 13.45 6.68
N LYS A 69 -10.02 14.27 7.07
CA LYS A 69 -10.08 15.73 6.97
C LYS A 69 -9.84 16.26 5.56
N ALA A 70 -9.16 15.48 4.71
CA ALA A 70 -8.85 15.87 3.35
C ALA A 70 -10.12 16.20 2.55
N SER A 71 -10.05 17.23 1.71
CA SER A 71 -11.10 17.63 0.79
C SER A 71 -11.19 16.77 -0.47
N VAL A 72 -10.12 16.01 -0.77
CA VAL A 72 -10.00 15.09 -1.91
C VAL A 72 -10.04 13.62 -1.45
N PRO A 73 -10.31 12.66 -2.35
CA PRO A 73 -10.24 11.24 -2.04
C PRO A 73 -8.82 10.82 -1.63
N VAL A 74 -8.69 10.26 -0.44
CA VAL A 74 -7.41 9.74 0.09
C VAL A 74 -7.61 8.31 0.58
N ALA A 75 -6.76 7.41 0.12
CA ALA A 75 -6.61 6.06 0.66
C ALA A 75 -5.21 5.87 1.23
N PHE A 76 -5.01 4.90 2.12
CA PHE A 76 -3.69 4.56 2.61
C PHE A 76 -3.51 3.05 2.79
N ILE A 77 -2.27 2.61 2.59
CA ILE A 77 -1.88 1.21 2.61
C ILE A 77 -0.66 0.99 3.50
N LEU A 78 -0.65 -0.12 4.23
CA LEU A 78 0.58 -0.68 4.79
C LEU A 78 1.31 -1.44 3.70
N ASP A 79 2.40 -0.84 3.23
CA ASP A 79 3.18 -1.27 2.09
C ASP A 79 4.26 -2.28 2.51
N HIS A 80 4.47 -3.31 1.69
CA HIS A 80 5.50 -4.34 1.81
C HIS A 80 5.70 -4.91 3.24
N SER A 81 4.66 -5.53 3.82
CA SER A 81 4.85 -6.30 5.06
C SER A 81 5.70 -7.54 4.79
N ALA A 82 6.83 -7.66 5.48
CA ALA A 82 7.77 -8.78 5.30
C ALA A 82 7.20 -10.11 5.81
N THR A 83 6.33 -10.06 6.82
CA THR A 83 5.72 -11.24 7.43
C THR A 83 4.19 -11.15 7.43
N PHE A 84 3.55 -12.31 7.50
CA PHE A 84 2.11 -12.40 7.67
C PHE A 84 1.64 -11.70 8.96
N GLU A 85 2.43 -11.87 10.03
CA GLU A 85 2.17 -11.22 11.32
C GLU A 85 2.19 -9.70 11.21
N ASP A 86 3.13 -9.13 10.49
CA ASP A 86 3.22 -7.68 10.27
C ASP A 86 2.02 -7.14 9.49
N ALA A 87 1.56 -7.88 8.48
CA ALA A 87 0.33 -7.54 7.76
C ALA A 87 -0.90 -7.54 8.68
N VAL A 88 -1.03 -8.54 9.56
CA VAL A 88 -2.12 -8.61 10.54
C VAL A 88 -2.01 -7.48 11.58
N LYS A 89 -0.80 -7.14 12.04
CA LYS A 89 -0.57 -5.97 12.90
C LYS A 89 -1.01 -4.67 12.22
N GLY A 90 -0.85 -4.57 10.89
CA GLY A 90 -1.35 -3.45 10.11
C GLY A 90 -2.88 -3.30 10.17
N ILE A 91 -3.63 -4.40 10.14
CA ILE A 91 -5.08 -4.37 10.35
C ILE A 91 -5.41 -3.78 11.73
N HIS A 92 -4.71 -4.22 12.77
CA HIS A 92 -4.85 -3.69 14.12
C HIS A 92 -4.46 -2.22 14.26
N ALA A 93 -3.53 -1.75 13.45
CA ALA A 93 -3.11 -0.35 13.41
C ALA A 93 -4.10 0.55 12.66
N GLY A 94 -5.16 -0.03 12.06
CA GLY A 94 -6.21 0.71 11.37
C GLY A 94 -5.93 1.01 9.90
N PHE A 95 -4.99 0.28 9.28
CA PHE A 95 -4.79 0.39 7.82
C PHE A 95 -5.98 -0.19 7.07
N HIS A 96 -6.42 0.52 6.05
CA HIS A 96 -7.59 0.15 5.22
C HIS A 96 -7.20 -0.71 4.01
N THR A 97 -5.92 -0.79 3.72
CA THR A 97 -5.33 -1.72 2.75
C THR A 97 -3.99 -2.20 3.30
N ILE A 98 -3.68 -3.46 3.10
CA ILE A 98 -2.43 -4.07 3.53
C ILE A 98 -1.82 -4.90 2.41
N MET A 99 -0.50 -5.02 2.41
CA MET A 99 0.24 -5.88 1.52
C MET A 99 1.14 -6.80 2.31
N VAL A 100 1.12 -8.10 1.99
CA VAL A 100 2.19 -9.04 2.33
C VAL A 100 2.93 -9.40 1.04
N ASP A 101 4.19 -9.01 0.97
CA ASP A 101 5.00 -9.30 -0.21
C ASP A 101 5.46 -10.76 -0.19
N ARG A 102 5.03 -11.50 -1.20
CA ARG A 102 5.38 -12.89 -1.46
C ARG A 102 5.87 -13.09 -2.90
N SER A 103 6.24 -12.00 -3.56
CA SER A 103 6.68 -11.99 -4.96
C SER A 103 7.95 -12.82 -5.20
N SER A 104 8.80 -12.98 -4.18
CA SER A 104 10.01 -13.83 -4.22
C SER A 104 9.73 -15.34 -4.14
N LEU A 105 8.50 -15.76 -3.79
CA LEU A 105 8.11 -17.16 -3.70
C LEU A 105 7.63 -17.71 -5.04
N PRO A 106 7.70 -19.04 -5.24
CA PRO A 106 7.00 -19.68 -6.37
C PRO A 106 5.53 -19.28 -6.41
N TYR A 107 4.98 -19.09 -7.61
CA TYR A 107 3.62 -18.59 -7.82
C TYR A 107 2.55 -19.28 -6.97
N ALA A 108 2.59 -20.60 -6.89
CA ALA A 108 1.59 -21.37 -6.12
C ALA A 108 1.66 -21.08 -4.60
N GLU A 109 2.85 -20.87 -4.07
CA GLU A 109 3.08 -20.52 -2.67
C GLU A 109 2.67 -19.07 -2.39
N ASN A 110 3.04 -18.13 -3.28
CA ASN A 110 2.59 -16.75 -3.21
C ASN A 110 1.05 -16.69 -3.14
N VAL A 111 0.38 -17.32 -4.11
CA VAL A 111 -1.09 -17.37 -4.16
C VAL A 111 -1.70 -17.99 -2.89
N ALA A 112 -1.12 -19.07 -2.35
CA ALA A 112 -1.64 -19.73 -1.15
C ALA A 112 -1.57 -18.80 0.07
N GLN A 113 -0.42 -18.13 0.30
CA GLN A 113 -0.23 -17.24 1.44
C GLN A 113 -1.07 -15.96 1.32
N VAL A 114 -1.12 -15.36 0.14
CA VAL A 114 -1.95 -14.17 -0.09
C VAL A 114 -3.44 -14.47 0.09
N LYS A 115 -3.92 -15.64 -0.32
CA LYS A 115 -5.32 -16.07 -0.10
C LYS A 115 -5.70 -16.15 1.39
N GLU A 116 -4.79 -16.55 2.25
CA GLU A 116 -5.04 -16.56 3.70
C GLU A 116 -5.18 -15.13 4.25
N LEU A 117 -4.29 -14.22 3.83
CA LEU A 117 -4.39 -12.83 4.22
C LEU A 117 -5.71 -12.20 3.75
N VAL A 118 -6.09 -12.47 2.51
CA VAL A 118 -7.35 -11.97 1.92
C VAL A 118 -8.57 -12.37 2.77
N LYS A 119 -8.64 -13.60 3.27
CA LYS A 119 -9.74 -14.03 4.14
C LYS A 119 -9.85 -13.20 5.41
N ILE A 120 -8.70 -12.95 6.06
CA ILE A 120 -8.65 -12.19 7.32
C ILE A 120 -8.94 -10.71 7.06
N ALA A 121 -8.27 -10.13 6.08
CA ALA A 121 -8.40 -8.72 5.75
C ALA A 121 -9.83 -8.37 5.31
N HIS A 122 -10.41 -9.13 4.41
CA HIS A 122 -11.79 -8.91 3.94
C HIS A 122 -12.82 -9.09 5.05
N ALA A 123 -12.61 -10.05 5.97
CA ALA A 123 -13.48 -10.18 7.15
C ALA A 123 -13.41 -8.96 8.07
N ALA A 124 -12.30 -8.21 8.05
CA ALA A 124 -12.13 -6.96 8.78
C ALA A 124 -12.50 -5.71 7.95
N GLY A 125 -12.97 -5.86 6.72
CA GLY A 125 -13.25 -4.74 5.81
C GLY A 125 -12.01 -4.05 5.24
N VAL A 126 -10.87 -4.73 5.24
CA VAL A 126 -9.56 -4.23 4.79
C VAL A 126 -9.24 -4.79 3.40
N GLY A 127 -8.77 -3.94 2.49
CA GLY A 127 -8.29 -4.34 1.17
C GLY A 127 -6.93 -5.04 1.23
N VAL A 128 -6.61 -5.81 0.18
CA VAL A 128 -5.31 -6.46 0.04
C VAL A 128 -4.70 -6.12 -1.29
N GLU A 129 -3.43 -5.73 -1.28
CA GLU A 129 -2.56 -5.66 -2.44
C GLU A 129 -1.67 -6.90 -2.50
N ALA A 130 -1.41 -7.40 -3.70
CA ALA A 130 -0.52 -8.52 -3.94
C ALA A 130 0.46 -8.18 -5.06
N GLU A 131 1.66 -8.73 -4.98
CA GLU A 131 2.70 -8.55 -6.00
C GLU A 131 2.97 -9.86 -6.72
N LEU A 132 3.14 -9.74 -8.04
CA LEU A 132 3.51 -10.83 -8.91
C LEU A 132 4.72 -10.42 -9.76
N GLY A 133 5.78 -11.21 -9.71
CA GLY A 133 7.08 -10.82 -10.27
C GLY A 133 7.87 -9.96 -9.27
N HIS A 134 8.98 -10.54 -8.77
CA HIS A 134 9.82 -9.89 -7.77
C HIS A 134 10.59 -8.72 -8.35
N VAL A 135 10.48 -7.56 -7.72
CA VAL A 135 11.34 -6.40 -7.98
C VAL A 135 12.53 -6.48 -7.03
N GLY A 136 13.75 -6.65 -7.59
CA GLY A 136 14.96 -6.75 -6.79
C GLY A 136 15.24 -5.51 -5.93
N VAL A 137 16.09 -5.65 -4.94
CA VAL A 137 16.48 -4.60 -4.02
C VAL A 137 17.95 -4.19 -4.20
N GLY A 138 18.22 -2.90 -4.24
CA GLY A 138 19.55 -2.31 -4.18
C GLY A 138 20.52 -2.86 -5.25
N GLU A 139 21.61 -3.44 -4.82
CA GLU A 139 22.69 -3.93 -5.68
C GLU A 139 22.26 -5.06 -6.63
N ASN A 140 21.24 -5.82 -6.28
CA ASN A 140 20.73 -6.93 -7.09
C ASN A 140 19.71 -6.48 -8.14
N TYR A 141 19.26 -5.24 -8.10
CA TYR A 141 18.21 -4.75 -8.99
C TYR A 141 18.50 -4.96 -10.47
N ALA A 142 19.73 -4.69 -10.89
CA ALA A 142 20.15 -4.86 -12.29
C ALA A 142 20.16 -6.33 -12.73
N VAL A 143 20.51 -7.24 -11.82
CA VAL A 143 20.57 -8.69 -12.09
C VAL A 143 19.17 -9.29 -12.12
N ASP A 144 18.35 -8.94 -11.14
CA ASP A 144 16.98 -9.44 -11.00
C ASP A 144 16.06 -8.91 -12.11
N GLY A 145 16.23 -7.64 -12.48
CA GLY A 145 15.52 -7.02 -13.60
C GLY A 145 15.82 -7.65 -14.95
N ILE A 146 17.08 -8.04 -15.19
CA ILE A 146 17.49 -8.76 -16.42
C ILE A 146 16.93 -10.19 -16.42
N ALA A 147 16.96 -10.87 -15.26
CA ALA A 147 16.42 -12.23 -15.16
C ALA A 147 14.89 -12.25 -15.39
N ALA A 148 14.16 -11.24 -14.92
CA ALA A 148 12.73 -11.12 -15.18
C ALA A 148 12.39 -10.88 -16.66
N LEU A 149 13.21 -10.11 -17.37
CA LEU A 149 13.03 -9.83 -18.80
C LEU A 149 13.38 -11.03 -19.71
N THR A 150 14.19 -11.96 -19.23
CA THR A 150 14.59 -13.16 -20.00
C THR A 150 13.62 -14.33 -19.85
N GLN A 151 12.59 -14.21 -19.03
CA GLN A 151 11.57 -15.24 -18.83
C GLN A 151 10.23 -14.93 -19.55
N ILE A 152 10.18 -13.86 -20.33
CA ILE A 152 9.08 -13.51 -21.23
C ILE A 152 9.49 -13.95 -22.65
#